data_9ff271530da06d38d86774b69bcdb744
#
_entry.id   9ff271530da06d38d86774b69bcdb744
#
_cell.length_a   1.000
_cell.length_b   1.000
_cell.length_c   1.000
_cell.angle_alpha   90.00
_cell.angle_beta   90.00
_cell.angle_gamma   90.00
#
_symmetry.space_group_name_H-M   'P 1'
#
loop_
_entity.id
_entity.type
_entity.pdbx_description
1 polymer ?
#
loop_
_entity_poly.entity_id
_entity_poly.type
_entity_poly.pdbx_seq_one_letter_code
_entity_poly.pdbx_strand_id
1 'polypeptide(L)'
;MTPTEVVAGAWTQPKGKGQAIVKYERLSADTGFDAAGEERDLPGRRRDATLGLFAEYGVADRLTLQLKADWQDGEDAFVDYSGRGPIEIGATWQVWRDDQNAVSLYGGYTQAGEGRNAGYAAPGVGDHDWEARVSVGRSLGEMGERWGMDGAFVELQAARRLRNGLPDETRIDATAGARIGEDWMMLGQAFGGAADGGARWLSLEASVVRDFGAWSLQAGWRQTVAGQEIPISRGPVLSIWRRF
;
A
#
# COMPACT_ATOMS: atom_id res chain seq x y z
N MET A 1 23.30 -13.10 -13.42
CA MET A 1 22.09 -13.31 -12.62
C MET A 1 21.24 -12.08 -12.84
N THR A 2 20.04 -12.21 -13.38
CA THR A 2 19.10 -11.08 -13.49
C THR A 2 18.74 -10.65 -12.07
N PRO A 3 18.87 -9.36 -11.72
CA PRO A 3 18.45 -8.90 -10.42
C PRO A 3 16.97 -9.26 -10.24
N THR A 4 16.62 -9.85 -9.13
CA THR A 4 15.23 -10.12 -8.76
C THR A 4 14.58 -8.74 -8.57
N GLU A 5 13.96 -8.23 -9.62
CA GLU A 5 13.28 -6.93 -9.57
C GLU A 5 12.20 -7.01 -8.49
N VAL A 6 12.26 -6.11 -7.53
CA VAL A 6 11.12 -5.82 -6.67
C VAL A 6 10.09 -5.18 -7.59
N VAL A 7 9.04 -5.91 -7.89
CA VAL A 7 7.99 -5.42 -8.77
C VAL A 7 7.11 -4.51 -7.93
N ALA A 8 7.34 -3.22 -8.06
CA ALA A 8 6.42 -2.19 -7.61
C ALA A 8 5.40 -1.95 -8.74
N GLY A 9 4.28 -1.30 -8.48
CA GLY A 9 3.14 -1.18 -9.40
C GLY A 9 3.42 -0.60 -10.79
N ALA A 10 4.58 0.07 -11.01
CA ALA A 10 4.99 0.56 -12.32
C ALA A 10 5.53 -0.57 -13.22
N TRP A 11 6.06 -1.65 -12.65
CA TRP A 11 6.56 -2.81 -13.37
C TRP A 11 5.58 -3.97 -13.26
N THR A 12 5.28 -4.60 -14.38
CA THR A 12 4.41 -5.78 -14.43
C THR A 12 5.20 -7.05 -14.14
N GLN A 13 4.52 -8.05 -13.57
CA GLN A 13 5.07 -9.39 -13.42
C GLN A 13 5.33 -10.01 -14.81
N PRO A 14 6.47 -10.68 -15.02
CA PRO A 14 6.71 -11.45 -16.24
C PRO A 14 5.61 -12.50 -16.45
N LYS A 15 5.30 -12.82 -17.69
CA LYS A 15 4.30 -13.85 -18.01
C LYS A 15 4.60 -15.18 -17.29
N GLY A 16 3.58 -15.70 -16.59
CA GLY A 16 3.67 -16.96 -15.85
C GLY A 16 4.38 -16.86 -14.50
N LYS A 17 4.75 -15.65 -14.07
CA LYS A 17 5.33 -15.37 -12.76
C LYS A 17 4.33 -14.60 -11.89
N GLY A 18 4.53 -14.68 -10.58
CA GLY A 18 3.68 -13.97 -9.66
C GLY A 18 4.28 -13.89 -8.27
N GLN A 19 3.60 -13.14 -7.43
CA GLN A 19 3.89 -13.10 -6.00
C GLN A 19 2.61 -13.01 -5.18
N ALA A 20 2.69 -13.50 -3.97
CA ALA A 20 1.67 -13.33 -2.95
C ALA A 20 2.34 -12.77 -1.69
N ILE A 21 1.72 -11.76 -1.09
CA ILE A 21 2.17 -11.10 0.13
C ILE A 21 1.05 -11.22 1.16
N VAL A 22 1.34 -11.87 2.27
CA VAL A 22 0.48 -11.81 3.45
C VAL A 22 1.08 -10.78 4.39
N LYS A 23 0.30 -9.77 4.74
CA LYS A 23 0.70 -8.64 5.56
C LYS A 23 -0.17 -8.55 6.80
N TYR A 24 0.45 -8.43 7.95
CA TYR A 24 -0.20 -8.09 9.20
C TYR A 24 0.26 -6.71 9.66
N GLU A 25 -0.69 -5.85 9.97
CA GLU A 25 -0.42 -4.55 10.60
C GLU A 25 -1.32 -4.36 11.81
N ARG A 26 -0.77 -3.73 12.84
CA ARG A 26 -1.51 -3.36 14.05
C ARG A 26 -1.20 -1.92 14.39
N LEU A 27 -2.17 -1.05 14.13
CA LEU A 27 -2.04 0.38 14.31
C LEU A 27 -2.86 0.83 15.53
N SER A 28 -2.37 1.84 16.23
CA SER A 28 -3.10 2.46 17.32
C SER A 28 -2.97 3.99 17.28
N ALA A 29 -4.01 4.69 17.76
CA ALA A 29 -4.06 6.13 17.86
C ALA A 29 -4.71 6.53 19.18
N ASP A 30 -4.09 7.47 19.90
CA ASP A 30 -4.64 8.15 21.07
C ASP A 30 -5.10 9.56 20.68
N THR A 31 -4.55 10.12 19.60
CA THR A 31 -4.84 11.45 19.06
C THR A 31 -5.21 11.37 17.59
N GLY A 32 -5.78 12.44 17.05
CA GLY A 32 -6.12 12.61 15.65
C GLY A 32 -5.97 14.05 15.20
N PHE A 33 -5.98 14.26 13.89
CA PHE A 33 -6.07 15.61 13.31
C PHE A 33 -7.53 16.03 13.18
N ASP A 34 -7.87 17.22 13.66
CA ASP A 34 -9.18 17.83 13.44
C ASP A 34 -9.33 18.43 12.02
N ALA A 35 -10.46 19.09 11.75
CA ALA A 35 -10.73 19.70 10.44
C ALA A 35 -9.77 20.87 10.11
N ALA A 36 -9.09 21.45 11.08
CA ALA A 36 -8.05 22.46 10.88
C ALA A 36 -6.65 21.83 10.69
N GLY A 37 -6.51 20.51 10.88
CA GLY A 37 -5.25 19.81 10.88
C GLY A 37 -4.46 19.94 12.18
N GLU A 38 -5.12 20.36 13.26
CA GLU A 38 -4.52 20.44 14.59
C GLU A 38 -4.69 19.10 15.32
N GLU A 39 -3.66 18.70 16.08
CA GLU A 39 -3.72 17.49 16.89
C GLU A 39 -4.67 17.65 18.06
N ARG A 40 -5.55 16.66 18.26
CA ARG A 40 -6.53 16.59 19.35
C ARG A 40 -6.60 15.17 19.90
N ASP A 41 -6.90 15.04 21.18
CA ASP A 41 -7.18 13.75 21.80
C ASP A 41 -8.42 13.13 21.18
N LEU A 42 -8.36 11.82 20.90
CA LEU A 42 -9.54 11.04 20.54
C LEU A 42 -10.40 10.78 21.80
N PRO A 43 -11.72 10.55 21.64
CA PRO A 43 -12.61 10.19 22.75
C PRO A 43 -12.20 8.94 23.51
N GLY A 44 -11.40 8.09 22.88
CA GLY A 44 -10.82 6.88 23.41
C GLY A 44 -9.76 6.35 22.48
N ARG A 45 -8.92 5.45 22.98
CA ARG A 45 -7.87 4.83 22.17
C ARG A 45 -8.47 4.02 21.02
N ARG A 46 -8.02 4.30 19.80
CA ARG A 46 -8.37 3.51 18.63
C ARG A 46 -7.27 2.46 18.36
N ARG A 47 -7.70 1.25 18.04
CA ARG A 47 -6.83 0.15 17.60
C ARG A 47 -7.43 -0.50 16.38
N ASP A 48 -6.63 -0.71 15.37
CA ASP A 48 -7.01 -1.42 14.15
C ASP A 48 -5.92 -2.46 13.83
N ALA A 49 -6.33 -3.70 13.61
CA ALA A 49 -5.47 -4.77 13.13
C ALA A 49 -5.98 -5.26 11.79
N THR A 50 -5.09 -5.48 10.85
CA THR A 50 -5.44 -5.96 9.51
C THR A 50 -4.53 -7.11 9.12
N LEU A 51 -5.12 -8.23 8.72
CA LEU A 51 -4.45 -9.32 8.03
C LEU A 51 -4.85 -9.24 6.56
N GLY A 52 -3.92 -8.79 5.71
CA GLY A 52 -4.15 -8.59 4.28
C GLY A 52 -3.44 -9.63 3.43
N LEU A 53 -4.06 -9.98 2.32
CA LEU A 53 -3.47 -10.70 1.20
C LEU A 53 -3.39 -9.76 0.00
N PHE A 54 -2.20 -9.64 -0.58
CA PHE A 54 -1.99 -9.08 -1.91
C PHE A 54 -1.41 -10.17 -2.80
N ALA A 55 -2.00 -10.41 -3.94
CA ALA A 55 -1.49 -11.35 -4.93
C ALA A 55 -1.49 -10.71 -6.31
N GLU A 56 -0.47 -11.01 -7.10
CA GLU A 56 -0.35 -10.57 -8.48
C GLU A 56 0.22 -11.68 -9.37
N TYR A 57 -0.22 -11.71 -10.64
CA TYR A 57 0.18 -12.71 -11.60
C TYR A 57 0.26 -12.12 -12.99
N GLY A 58 1.41 -12.31 -13.66
CA GLY A 58 1.65 -11.90 -15.03
C GLY A 58 0.96 -12.84 -16.04
N VAL A 59 -0.14 -12.39 -16.63
CA VAL A 59 -0.85 -13.13 -17.68
C VAL A 59 -0.21 -12.91 -19.05
N ALA A 60 0.46 -11.77 -19.21
CA ALA A 60 1.30 -11.43 -20.36
C ALA A 60 2.44 -10.52 -19.89
N ASP A 61 3.49 -10.32 -20.69
CA ASP A 61 4.69 -9.56 -20.31
C ASP A 61 4.41 -8.09 -19.92
N ARG A 62 3.26 -7.57 -20.33
CA ARG A 62 2.82 -6.20 -20.01
C ARG A 62 1.49 -6.15 -19.28
N LEU A 63 0.96 -7.29 -18.82
CA LEU A 63 -0.34 -7.36 -18.16
C LEU A 63 -0.27 -8.22 -16.91
N THR A 64 -0.53 -7.63 -15.75
CA THR A 64 -0.57 -8.28 -14.44
C THR A 64 -1.96 -8.17 -13.86
N LEU A 65 -2.54 -9.30 -13.44
CA LEU A 65 -3.75 -9.30 -12.62
C LEU A 65 -3.38 -9.14 -11.15
N GLN A 66 -4.24 -8.46 -10.39
CA GLN A 66 -4.05 -8.19 -8.97
C GLN A 66 -5.31 -8.56 -8.17
N LEU A 67 -5.09 -9.09 -6.99
CA LEU A 67 -6.11 -9.38 -5.98
C LEU A 67 -5.64 -8.84 -4.65
N LYS A 68 -6.52 -8.11 -3.93
CA LYS A 68 -6.33 -7.77 -2.52
C LYS A 68 -7.55 -8.25 -1.74
N ALA A 69 -7.32 -8.73 -0.53
CA ALA A 69 -8.37 -9.13 0.40
C ALA A 69 -7.86 -8.94 1.84
N ASP A 70 -8.72 -8.45 2.71
CA ASP A 70 -8.36 -8.17 4.09
C ASP A 70 -9.33 -8.85 5.06
N TRP A 71 -8.79 -9.24 6.23
CA TRP A 71 -9.54 -9.45 7.45
C TRP A 71 -9.14 -8.37 8.45
N GLN A 72 -10.13 -7.76 9.08
CA GLN A 72 -9.92 -6.60 9.94
C GLN A 72 -10.56 -6.82 11.32
N ASP A 73 -9.83 -6.42 12.35
CA ASP A 73 -10.31 -6.34 13.72
C ASP A 73 -9.97 -4.95 14.26
N GLY A 74 -10.87 -4.33 14.99
CA GLY A 74 -10.59 -3.02 15.56
C GLY A 74 -11.57 -2.60 16.64
N GLU A 75 -11.13 -1.64 17.43
CA GLU A 75 -11.91 -1.02 18.51
C GLU A 75 -11.63 0.49 18.58
N ASP A 76 -12.62 1.24 18.94
CA ASP A 76 -12.50 2.65 19.37
C ASP A 76 -13.48 2.94 20.51
N ALA A 77 -13.66 4.22 20.86
CA ALA A 77 -14.57 4.64 21.93
C ALA A 77 -16.05 4.26 21.71
N PHE A 78 -16.43 3.90 20.48
CA PHE A 78 -17.84 3.77 20.08
C PHE A 78 -18.18 2.37 19.55
N VAL A 79 -17.22 1.64 19.02
CA VAL A 79 -17.48 0.39 18.31
C VAL A 79 -16.29 -0.56 18.35
N ASP A 80 -16.62 -1.86 18.52
CA ASP A 80 -15.73 -2.98 18.26
C ASP A 80 -16.21 -3.68 16.99
N TYR A 81 -15.28 -4.10 16.13
CA TYR A 81 -15.62 -4.84 14.92
C TYR A 81 -14.58 -5.90 14.60
N SER A 82 -15.05 -6.99 14.00
CA SER A 82 -14.21 -8.05 13.44
C SER A 82 -14.92 -8.61 12.23
N GLY A 83 -14.24 -8.68 11.09
CA GLY A 83 -14.87 -9.20 9.89
C GLY A 83 -14.02 -9.03 8.63
N ARG A 84 -14.62 -9.44 7.52
CA ARG A 84 -14.03 -9.28 6.20
C ARG A 84 -13.86 -7.79 5.88
N GLY A 85 -12.64 -7.41 5.55
CA GLY A 85 -12.35 -6.11 4.95
C GLY A 85 -12.70 -6.07 3.45
N PRO A 86 -12.26 -5.03 2.74
CA PRO A 86 -12.50 -4.91 1.31
C PRO A 86 -11.81 -6.03 0.52
N ILE A 87 -12.43 -6.42 -0.61
CA ILE A 87 -11.82 -7.28 -1.63
C ILE A 87 -11.69 -6.46 -2.91
N GLU A 88 -10.48 -6.33 -3.44
CA GLU A 88 -10.16 -5.60 -4.66
C GLU A 88 -9.62 -6.57 -5.72
N ILE A 89 -10.15 -6.47 -6.94
CA ILE A 89 -9.61 -7.14 -8.12
C ILE A 89 -9.28 -6.09 -9.18
N GLY A 90 -8.18 -6.29 -9.89
CA GLY A 90 -7.79 -5.32 -10.90
C GLY A 90 -6.71 -5.84 -11.83
N ALA A 91 -6.33 -4.99 -12.77
CA ALA A 91 -5.29 -5.30 -13.74
C ALA A 91 -4.38 -4.09 -13.95
N THR A 92 -3.08 -4.35 -14.03
CA THR A 92 -2.05 -3.37 -14.38
C THR A 92 -1.55 -3.66 -15.79
N TRP A 93 -1.61 -2.64 -16.64
CA TRP A 93 -1.05 -2.67 -17.99
C TRP A 93 0.16 -1.73 -18.07
N GLN A 94 1.33 -2.28 -18.40
CA GLN A 94 2.55 -1.52 -18.61
C GLN A 94 2.55 -0.91 -20.01
N VAL A 95 2.23 0.39 -20.06
CA VAL A 95 2.07 1.12 -21.33
C VAL A 95 3.40 1.50 -21.95
N TRP A 96 4.42 1.71 -21.11
CA TRP A 96 5.76 2.07 -21.56
C TRP A 96 6.84 1.55 -20.60
N ARG A 97 7.99 1.16 -21.15
CA ARG A 97 9.17 0.72 -20.40
C ARG A 97 10.42 0.91 -21.26
N ASP A 98 11.50 1.37 -20.62
CA ASP A 98 12.87 1.29 -21.10
C ASP A 98 13.76 0.56 -20.07
N ASP A 99 15.07 0.68 -20.18
CA ASP A 99 16.03 -0.02 -19.29
C ASP A 99 15.96 0.47 -17.84
N GLN A 100 15.51 1.68 -17.60
CA GLN A 100 15.48 2.29 -16.25
C GLN A 100 14.10 2.70 -15.79
N ASN A 101 13.16 2.96 -16.70
CA ASN A 101 11.89 3.55 -16.36
C ASN A 101 10.72 2.66 -16.81
N ALA A 102 9.61 2.76 -16.09
CA ALA A 102 8.36 2.10 -16.43
C ALA A 102 7.17 3.02 -16.16
N VAL A 103 6.13 2.91 -16.99
CA VAL A 103 4.85 3.58 -16.80
C VAL A 103 3.74 2.56 -16.97
N SER A 104 2.86 2.50 -16.01
CA SER A 104 1.73 1.56 -16.01
C SER A 104 0.41 2.26 -15.68
N LEU A 105 -0.67 1.71 -16.21
CA LEU A 105 -2.05 2.06 -15.87
C LEU A 105 -2.68 0.87 -15.13
N TYR A 106 -3.43 1.17 -14.10
CA TYR A 106 -4.21 0.20 -13.34
C TYR A 106 -5.68 0.57 -13.39
N GLY A 107 -6.54 -0.45 -13.50
CA GLY A 107 -7.97 -0.35 -13.27
C GLY A 107 -8.42 -1.45 -12.33
N GLY A 108 -9.24 -1.12 -11.33
CA GLY A 108 -9.69 -2.07 -10.32
C GLY A 108 -11.09 -1.79 -9.81
N TYR A 109 -11.70 -2.85 -9.30
CA TYR A 109 -13.00 -2.84 -8.61
C TYR A 109 -12.80 -3.37 -7.19
N THR A 110 -13.37 -2.68 -6.22
CA THR A 110 -13.35 -3.06 -4.81
C THR A 110 -14.77 -3.27 -4.31
N GLN A 111 -15.04 -4.42 -3.71
CA GLN A 111 -16.23 -4.65 -2.90
C GLN A 111 -15.88 -4.33 -1.45
N ALA A 112 -16.62 -3.43 -0.83
CA ALA A 112 -16.47 -3.05 0.56
C ALA A 112 -16.67 -4.23 1.52
N GLY A 113 -16.06 -4.12 2.69
CA GLY A 113 -16.15 -5.10 3.76
C GLY A 113 -16.97 -4.63 4.95
N GLU A 114 -17.01 -5.47 5.97
CA GLU A 114 -17.67 -5.20 7.27
C GLU A 114 -16.80 -4.32 8.17
N GLY A 115 -15.48 -4.32 7.92
CA GLY A 115 -14.52 -3.47 8.61
C GLY A 115 -14.51 -2.03 8.10
N ARG A 116 -13.41 -1.31 8.36
CA ARG A 116 -13.25 0.08 7.90
C ARG A 116 -12.79 0.11 6.44
N ASN A 117 -13.67 0.58 5.57
CA ASN A 117 -13.39 0.73 4.15
C ASN A 117 -12.62 2.03 3.82
N ALA A 118 -12.47 2.92 4.80
CA ALA A 118 -11.59 4.08 4.80
C ALA A 118 -11.15 4.41 6.23
N GLY A 119 -9.96 4.94 6.40
CA GLY A 119 -9.40 5.27 7.74
C GLY A 119 -10.20 6.29 8.54
N TYR A 120 -10.97 7.13 7.85
CA TYR A 120 -11.86 8.15 8.40
C TYR A 120 -13.31 7.67 8.55
N ALA A 121 -13.68 6.52 8.03
CA ALA A 121 -15.06 6.02 8.07
C ALA A 121 -15.32 5.10 9.26
N ALA A 122 -16.59 5.00 9.66
CA ALA A 122 -17.03 3.95 10.58
C ALA A 122 -16.97 2.56 9.91
N PRO A 123 -16.85 1.45 10.69
CA PRO A 123 -16.92 0.11 10.12
C PRO A 123 -18.22 -0.12 9.35
N GLY A 124 -18.16 -0.90 8.28
CA GLY A 124 -19.30 -1.27 7.44
C GLY A 124 -19.83 -0.16 6.53
N VAL A 125 -19.27 1.04 6.57
CA VAL A 125 -19.68 2.15 5.68
C VAL A 125 -18.97 2.03 4.34
N GLY A 126 -19.74 2.19 3.25
CA GLY A 126 -19.29 2.02 1.86
C GLY A 126 -19.89 0.76 1.24
N ASP A 127 -19.93 0.69 -0.07
CA ASP A 127 -20.47 -0.43 -0.83
C ASP A 127 -19.46 -0.98 -1.83
N HIS A 128 -19.12 -0.19 -2.85
CA HIS A 128 -18.10 -0.57 -3.84
C HIS A 128 -17.36 0.64 -4.38
N ASP A 129 -16.17 0.40 -4.89
CA ASP A 129 -15.32 1.44 -5.46
C ASP A 129 -14.79 1.00 -6.84
N TRP A 130 -14.56 2.00 -7.72
CA TRP A 130 -13.77 1.85 -8.93
C TRP A 130 -12.51 2.69 -8.79
N GLU A 131 -11.36 2.12 -9.13
CA GLU A 131 -10.09 2.84 -9.09
C GLU A 131 -9.41 2.84 -10.45
N ALA A 132 -8.93 4.03 -10.85
CA ALA A 132 -7.97 4.20 -11.93
C ALA A 132 -6.67 4.77 -11.34
N ARG A 133 -5.50 4.20 -11.72
CA ARG A 133 -4.19 4.61 -11.22
C ARG A 133 -3.18 4.66 -12.33
N VAL A 134 -2.30 5.65 -12.29
CA VAL A 134 -1.08 5.72 -13.07
C VAL A 134 0.11 5.51 -12.13
N SER A 135 1.08 4.70 -12.55
CA SER A 135 2.32 4.44 -11.81
C SER A 135 3.51 4.77 -12.71
N VAL A 136 4.49 5.46 -12.15
CA VAL A 136 5.76 5.78 -12.81
C VAL A 136 6.88 5.29 -11.91
N GLY A 137 7.75 4.44 -12.44
CA GLY A 137 8.89 3.89 -11.71
C GLY A 137 10.21 4.18 -12.42
N ARG A 138 11.28 4.33 -11.63
CA ARG A 138 12.65 4.49 -12.12
C ARG A 138 13.61 3.66 -11.30
N SER A 139 14.39 2.82 -11.99
CA SER A 139 15.59 2.17 -11.45
C SER A 139 16.73 3.19 -11.38
N LEU A 140 17.43 3.27 -10.25
CA LEU A 140 18.51 4.24 -10.04
C LEU A 140 19.88 3.70 -10.48
N GLY A 141 20.01 2.41 -10.85
CA GLY A 141 21.20 1.82 -11.44
C GLY A 141 22.52 2.32 -10.82
N GLU A 142 23.42 2.84 -11.66
CA GLU A 142 24.75 3.35 -11.23
C GLU A 142 24.70 4.40 -10.11
N MET A 143 23.61 5.17 -9.99
CA MET A 143 23.47 6.15 -8.92
C MET A 143 23.31 5.43 -7.57
N GLY A 144 22.57 4.34 -7.53
CA GLY A 144 22.46 3.48 -6.34
C GLY A 144 23.80 2.83 -5.98
N GLU A 145 24.52 2.31 -6.97
CA GLU A 145 25.83 1.68 -6.78
C GLU A 145 26.87 2.61 -6.16
N ARG A 146 26.87 3.90 -6.54
CA ARG A 146 27.76 4.93 -5.93
C ARG A 146 27.54 5.10 -4.42
N TRP A 147 26.36 4.71 -3.93
CA TRP A 147 25.97 4.79 -2.51
C TRP A 147 26.05 3.42 -1.83
N GLY A 148 26.59 2.40 -2.52
CA GLY A 148 26.64 1.02 -2.02
C GLY A 148 25.27 0.33 -1.95
N MET A 149 24.31 0.82 -2.75
CA MET A 149 22.94 0.30 -2.83
C MET A 149 22.71 -0.35 -4.20
N ASP A 150 22.65 -1.66 -4.23
CA ASP A 150 22.31 -2.40 -5.45
C ASP A 150 20.79 -2.38 -5.68
N GLY A 151 20.36 -2.33 -6.95
CA GLY A 151 18.94 -2.41 -7.31
C GLY A 151 18.06 -1.34 -6.66
N ALA A 152 18.59 -0.12 -6.47
CA ALA A 152 17.82 1.00 -5.93
C ALA A 152 16.77 1.49 -6.95
N PHE A 153 15.57 1.80 -6.47
CA PHE A 153 14.47 2.30 -7.29
C PHE A 153 13.60 3.31 -6.54
N VAL A 154 12.86 4.08 -7.31
CA VAL A 154 11.78 4.94 -6.83
C VAL A 154 10.53 4.74 -7.69
N GLU A 155 9.37 4.87 -7.08
CA GLU A 155 8.07 4.80 -7.74
C GLU A 155 7.13 5.86 -7.19
N LEU A 156 6.32 6.43 -8.07
CA LEU A 156 5.22 7.33 -7.74
C LEU A 156 3.94 6.79 -8.37
N GLN A 157 2.86 6.79 -7.61
CA GLN A 157 1.53 6.42 -8.05
C GLN A 157 0.55 7.56 -7.79
N ALA A 158 -0.35 7.81 -8.72
CA ALA A 158 -1.48 8.70 -8.55
C ALA A 158 -2.76 7.97 -8.95
N ALA A 159 -3.77 8.01 -8.09
CA ALA A 159 -5.02 7.29 -8.30
C ALA A 159 -6.25 8.17 -8.02
N ARG A 160 -7.31 7.90 -8.74
CA ARG A 160 -8.65 8.36 -8.43
C ARG A 160 -9.54 7.16 -8.13
N ARG A 161 -10.20 7.20 -6.99
CA ARG A 161 -11.15 6.18 -6.54
C ARG A 161 -12.54 6.80 -6.49
N LEU A 162 -13.44 6.27 -7.32
CA LEU A 162 -14.86 6.62 -7.34
C LEU A 162 -15.59 5.66 -6.40
N ARG A 163 -16.28 6.20 -5.39
CA ARG A 163 -16.77 5.42 -4.26
C ARG A 163 -18.29 5.49 -4.14
N ASN A 164 -18.91 4.36 -3.83
CA ASN A 164 -20.32 4.32 -3.47
C ASN A 164 -20.46 4.24 -1.94
N GLY A 165 -21.22 5.17 -1.36
CA GLY A 165 -21.46 5.25 0.08
C GLY A 165 -20.34 5.91 0.88
N LEU A 166 -19.27 6.38 0.23
CA LEU A 166 -18.19 7.16 0.78
C LEU A 166 -17.80 8.28 -0.19
N PRO A 167 -17.15 9.38 0.29
CA PRO A 167 -16.59 10.39 -0.61
C PRO A 167 -15.54 9.79 -1.54
N ASP A 168 -15.48 10.27 -2.78
CA ASP A 168 -14.43 9.92 -3.72
C ASP A 168 -13.05 10.33 -3.19
N GLU A 169 -12.01 9.61 -3.57
CA GLU A 169 -10.65 9.85 -3.09
C GLU A 169 -9.67 10.11 -4.25
N THR A 170 -8.76 11.04 -4.03
CA THR A 170 -7.51 11.15 -4.79
C THR A 170 -6.37 10.64 -3.90
N ARG A 171 -5.51 9.76 -4.43
CA ARG A 171 -4.40 9.14 -3.70
C ARG A 171 -3.09 9.38 -4.43
N ILE A 172 -2.03 9.59 -3.68
CA ILE A 172 -0.66 9.71 -4.18
C ILE A 172 0.21 8.88 -3.25
N ASP A 173 0.80 7.83 -3.79
CA ASP A 173 1.68 6.95 -3.05
C ASP A 173 3.08 6.98 -3.67
N ALA A 174 4.11 6.95 -2.83
CA ALA A 174 5.49 6.90 -3.25
C ALA A 174 6.22 5.75 -2.56
N THR A 175 7.08 5.06 -3.28
CA THR A 175 7.93 3.99 -2.76
C THR A 175 9.37 4.23 -3.20
N ALA A 176 10.30 4.09 -2.28
CA ALA A 176 11.72 4.02 -2.56
C ALA A 176 12.26 2.72 -1.95
N GLY A 177 13.07 1.99 -2.70
CA GLY A 177 13.68 0.76 -2.24
C GLY A 177 15.14 0.67 -2.67
N ALA A 178 15.94 -0.02 -1.87
CA ALA A 178 17.34 -0.30 -2.19
C ALA A 178 17.76 -1.64 -1.59
N ARG A 179 18.54 -2.43 -2.34
CA ARG A 179 19.17 -3.66 -1.86
C ARG A 179 20.49 -3.34 -1.18
N ILE A 180 20.77 -4.06 -0.11
CA ILE A 180 22.02 -3.99 0.65
C ILE A 180 22.56 -5.41 0.73
N GLY A 181 23.63 -5.67 -0.04
CA GLY A 181 24.11 -7.04 -0.21
C GLY A 181 23.11 -7.92 -0.95
N GLU A 182 23.24 -9.23 -0.81
CA GLU A 182 22.48 -10.19 -1.62
C GLU A 182 21.05 -10.43 -1.10
N ASP A 183 20.84 -10.37 0.22
CA ASP A 183 19.61 -10.84 0.86
C ASP A 183 18.75 -9.74 1.49
N TRP A 184 19.24 -8.51 1.60
CA TRP A 184 18.53 -7.46 2.30
C TRP A 184 18.03 -6.36 1.38
N MET A 185 16.87 -5.82 1.70
CA MET A 185 16.32 -4.64 1.06
C MET A 185 15.72 -3.71 2.10
N MET A 186 15.96 -2.42 1.95
CA MET A 186 15.28 -1.35 2.68
C MET A 186 14.18 -0.76 1.82
N LEU A 187 13.03 -0.48 2.43
CA LEU A 187 11.89 0.18 1.80
C LEU A 187 11.48 1.40 2.62
N GLY A 188 11.28 2.52 1.95
CA GLY A 188 10.59 3.69 2.45
C GLY A 188 9.33 3.94 1.61
N GLN A 189 8.19 4.11 2.26
CA GLN A 189 6.93 4.33 1.56
C GLN A 189 6.19 5.53 2.16
N ALA A 190 5.51 6.28 1.31
CA ALA A 190 4.60 7.35 1.70
C ALA A 190 3.23 7.08 1.08
N PHE A 191 2.19 7.17 1.89
CA PHE A 191 0.80 6.94 1.50
C PHE A 191 0.02 8.22 1.76
N GLY A 192 -0.31 8.94 0.71
CA GLY A 192 -1.05 10.20 0.78
C GLY A 192 -2.42 10.09 0.13
N GLY A 193 -3.35 10.93 0.59
CA GLY A 193 -4.64 11.05 -0.07
C GLY A 193 -5.54 12.11 0.52
N ALA A 194 -6.60 12.38 -0.23
CA ALA A 194 -7.67 13.29 0.16
C ALA A 194 -9.01 12.73 -0.30
N ALA A 195 -9.98 12.69 0.61
CA ALA A 195 -11.37 12.46 0.29
C ALA A 195 -12.03 13.79 -0.11
N ASP A 196 -12.96 13.74 -1.06
CA ASP A 196 -13.67 14.94 -1.50
C ASP A 196 -14.49 15.52 -0.34
N GLY A 197 -14.17 16.77 0.01
CA GLY A 197 -14.88 17.49 1.04
C GLY A 197 -14.51 17.16 2.49
N GLY A 198 -13.35 16.52 2.75
CA GLY A 198 -13.01 16.22 4.15
C GLY A 198 -11.62 15.67 4.38
N ALA A 199 -11.55 14.44 4.84
CA ALA A 199 -10.35 13.79 5.33
C ALA A 199 -9.16 13.85 4.39
N ARG A 200 -7.98 14.14 4.94
CA ARG A 200 -6.69 14.10 4.25
C ARG A 200 -5.68 13.39 5.11
N TRP A 201 -4.76 12.67 4.47
CA TRP A 201 -3.74 11.92 5.20
C TRP A 201 -2.40 11.88 4.48
N LEU A 202 -1.37 11.77 5.28
CA LEU A 202 -0.05 11.36 4.87
C LEU A 202 0.50 10.41 5.94
N SER A 203 0.79 9.18 5.54
CA SER A 203 1.44 8.18 6.38
C SER A 203 2.78 7.77 5.78
N LEU A 204 3.76 7.55 6.62
CA LEU A 204 5.08 7.05 6.24
C LEU A 204 5.26 5.63 6.79
N GLU A 205 5.92 4.77 6.02
CA GLU A 205 6.36 3.44 6.44
C GLU A 205 7.85 3.26 6.11
N ALA A 206 8.60 2.74 7.06
CA ALA A 206 9.96 2.27 6.86
C ALA A 206 10.02 0.79 7.18
N SER A 207 10.62 -0.01 6.29
CA SER A 207 10.67 -1.46 6.42
C SER A 207 12.02 -2.01 5.98
N VAL A 208 12.35 -3.17 6.55
CA VAL A 208 13.47 -4.01 6.14
C VAL A 208 12.90 -5.33 5.66
N VAL A 209 13.37 -5.79 4.51
CA VAL A 209 12.98 -7.08 3.91
C VAL A 209 14.22 -7.96 3.85
N ARG A 210 14.08 -9.23 4.23
CA ARG A 210 15.11 -10.25 4.06
C ARG A 210 14.61 -11.34 3.14
N ASP A 211 15.40 -11.63 2.10
CA ASP A 211 15.13 -12.67 1.12
C ASP A 211 15.68 -14.03 1.55
N PHE A 212 14.91 -15.09 1.31
CA PHE A 212 15.25 -16.49 1.52
C PHE A 212 14.86 -17.29 0.27
N GLY A 213 15.49 -16.98 -0.84
CA GLY A 213 15.15 -17.55 -2.14
C GLY A 213 13.77 -17.07 -2.65
N ALA A 214 12.80 -17.99 -2.73
CA ALA A 214 11.45 -17.64 -3.19
C ALA A 214 10.57 -17.00 -2.11
N TRP A 215 11.04 -16.93 -0.87
CA TRP A 215 10.36 -16.31 0.26
C TRP A 215 11.08 -15.04 0.70
N SER A 216 10.33 -14.10 1.27
CA SER A 216 10.89 -12.94 1.98
C SER A 216 10.10 -12.66 3.24
N LEU A 217 10.77 -12.12 4.24
CA LEU A 217 10.17 -11.60 5.46
C LEU A 217 10.39 -10.10 5.51
N GLN A 218 9.34 -9.35 5.80
CA GLN A 218 9.39 -7.90 5.99
C GLN A 218 8.99 -7.55 7.42
N ALA A 219 9.71 -6.61 8.01
CA ALA A 219 9.34 -5.95 9.25
C ALA A 219 9.50 -4.44 9.09
N GLY A 220 8.52 -3.69 9.58
CA GLY A 220 8.50 -2.24 9.44
C GLY A 220 7.63 -1.55 10.47
N TRP A 221 7.60 -0.25 10.35
CA TRP A 221 6.79 0.65 11.16
C TRP A 221 6.10 1.67 10.29
N ARG A 222 4.78 1.83 10.50
CA ARG A 222 3.97 2.85 9.84
C ARG A 222 3.50 3.88 10.83
N GLN A 223 3.42 5.14 10.39
CA GLN A 223 2.89 6.25 11.17
C GLN A 223 2.22 7.29 10.27
N THR A 224 1.04 7.78 10.69
CA THR A 224 0.42 8.99 10.14
C THR A 224 1.18 10.21 10.65
N VAL A 225 1.66 11.06 9.74
CA VAL A 225 2.52 12.21 10.06
C VAL A 225 1.85 13.55 9.79
N ALA A 226 0.82 13.59 8.94
CA ALA A 226 0.02 14.78 8.68
C ALA A 226 -1.39 14.38 8.22
N GLY A 227 -2.36 15.26 8.40
CA GLY A 227 -3.72 15.01 7.94
C GLY A 227 -4.75 16.02 8.42
N GLN A 228 -6.01 15.72 8.10
CA GLN A 228 -7.22 16.39 8.57
C GLN A 228 -8.30 15.34 8.75
N GLU A 229 -9.10 15.43 9.81
CA GLU A 229 -10.22 14.52 10.13
C GLU A 229 -9.84 13.03 10.11
N ILE A 230 -8.62 12.71 10.59
CA ILE A 230 -8.12 11.32 10.65
C ILE A 230 -7.37 11.04 11.95
N PRO A 231 -7.32 9.79 12.42
CA PRO A 231 -6.48 9.39 13.56
C PRO A 231 -5.00 9.47 13.21
N ILE A 232 -4.17 9.81 14.21
CA ILE A 232 -2.70 9.72 14.12
C ILE A 232 -2.28 8.30 14.49
N SER A 233 -2.50 7.39 13.54
CA SER A 233 -2.26 5.96 13.72
C SER A 233 -0.80 5.62 13.56
N ARG A 234 -0.28 4.71 14.41
CA ARG A 234 1.09 4.18 14.31
C ARG A 234 1.18 2.75 14.80
N GLY A 235 2.13 2.01 14.23
CA GLY A 235 2.37 0.64 14.68
C GLY A 235 3.21 -0.21 13.74
N PRO A 236 3.47 -1.47 14.16
CA PRO A 236 4.27 -2.41 13.41
C PRO A 236 3.55 -2.94 12.18
N VAL A 237 4.37 -3.28 11.18
CA VAL A 237 3.99 -3.95 9.94
C VAL A 237 4.88 -5.17 9.77
N LEU A 238 4.28 -6.34 9.52
CA LEU A 238 4.97 -7.58 9.25
C LEU A 238 4.41 -8.20 7.98
N SER A 239 5.27 -8.75 7.10
CA SER A 239 4.78 -9.42 5.90
C SER A 239 5.62 -10.64 5.56
N ILE A 240 4.97 -11.61 4.92
CA ILE A 240 5.62 -12.77 4.31
C ILE A 240 5.29 -12.71 2.83
N TRP A 241 6.32 -12.79 1.99
CA TRP A 241 6.20 -12.76 0.54
C TRP A 241 6.54 -14.13 -0.03
N ARG A 242 5.83 -14.55 -1.04
CA ARG A 242 6.10 -15.77 -1.82
C ARG A 242 6.13 -15.43 -3.29
N ARG A 243 7.26 -15.67 -3.97
CA ARG A 243 7.41 -15.55 -5.42
C ARG A 243 7.31 -16.94 -6.08
N PHE A 244 6.70 -17.02 -7.24
CA PHE A 244 6.49 -18.27 -7.97
C PHE A 244 6.44 -18.07 -9.49
#